data_843d77ccf4d0eff4856d2644ecf8b925
#
_entry.id   843d77ccf4d0eff4856d2644ecf8b925
#
_cell.length_a   1.000
_cell.length_b   1.000
_cell.length_c   1.000
_cell.angle_alpha   90.00
_cell.angle_beta   90.00
_cell.angle_gamma   90.00
#
_symmetry.space_group_name_H-M   'P 1'
#
loop_
_entity.id
_entity.type
_entity.pdbx_description
1 polymer ?
#
loop_
_entity_poly.entity_id
_entity_poly.type
_entity_poly.pdbx_seq_one_letter_code
_entity_poly.pdbx_strand_id
1 'polypeptide(L)'
;MLKGISSPLCLLLLAYLYCIGLAQTPSDSTRYGLSFINRGEVSSKRLQDITNTSKNALLGRAEIERSLQQVMERFHQQQYYEAKVDSVLFLNSPKNEALVYLSSGPQYDLELSASLADSVKSNRDWQRELRGDHNEAEWLARMQTVLEGFARRGYPLAAFVLDSVSERNADDGKKREAVLHFQLNSGPLVRLDSIIVRGNKTTKPHVLLRELPVRAGDFFNLDEVESIPEKLLRLGFIRAVAPPELRVNQRGQYVLEINVTEGSGNTLNGVAGYNPGVGNQKGFLTGLIDVQLGNLFGSGRLVNAHWEKRGPETQELGLRYREPWLRGYPLHLSGGFQQLIQDTLYVERKFDLSAEAPIGNRFTVLAAITRESVVPDSLSAIRFSLPSSQITSVSAGLRFDSRDDLFNPRRGFFYSTTVATGRKRVEGDSTSESFSHKLVTLDFQWLVPTKWPQVLSLAFHGRQVTSGEPEVSITDQIRFGGATTLRGYREEQFRGERVAWSNIEYRYLLSRYSRAFLFFDVGYYFRAEAANELPSSMKIEIESVKTSYGLGARLETPLGIVGVDYGLGEGDGLFNGKVHVSLVNSF
;
A
#
# COMPACT_ATOMS: atom_id res chain seq x y z
N MET A 1 -8.38 17.89 4.53
CA MET A 1 -8.97 19.21 4.83
C MET A 1 -10.15 19.17 5.79
N LEU A 2 -10.20 18.24 6.71
CA LEU A 2 -11.29 18.12 7.67
C LEU A 2 -10.76 17.92 9.10
N LYS A 3 -9.79 18.79 9.51
CA LYS A 3 -9.49 19.04 10.92
C LYS A 3 -10.03 20.42 11.30
N GLY A 4 -11.34 20.59 11.30
CA GLY A 4 -11.92 21.87 11.62
C GLY A 4 -13.42 21.96 11.54
N ILE A 5 -14.10 20.83 11.51
CA ILE A 5 -15.53 20.81 11.85
C ILE A 5 -15.61 20.34 13.30
N SER A 6 -15.22 21.26 14.22
CA SER A 6 -15.91 21.26 15.50
C SER A 6 -17.38 21.39 15.16
N SER A 7 -18.19 20.45 15.61
CA SER A 7 -19.64 20.45 15.51
C SER A 7 -20.15 21.90 15.57
N PRO A 8 -21.05 22.37 14.67
CA PRO A 8 -21.65 23.69 14.80
C PRO A 8 -22.35 23.88 16.15
N LEU A 9 -22.72 22.81 16.83
CA LEU A 9 -23.12 22.81 18.23
C LEU A 9 -21.96 23.15 19.18
N CYS A 10 -20.69 22.76 18.89
CA CYS A 10 -19.53 23.16 19.68
C CYS A 10 -19.20 24.66 19.56
N LEU A 11 -19.51 25.32 18.45
CA LEU A 11 -19.31 26.77 18.31
C LEU A 11 -20.29 27.61 19.12
N LEU A 12 -21.49 27.13 19.39
CA LEU A 12 -22.42 27.71 20.37
C LEU A 12 -21.95 27.49 21.83
N LEU A 13 -21.17 26.48 22.09
CA LEU A 13 -20.61 26.13 23.40
C LEU A 13 -19.35 26.94 23.78
N LEU A 14 -18.55 27.42 22.83
CA LEU A 14 -17.34 28.20 23.10
C LEU A 14 -17.61 29.65 23.55
N ALA A 15 -18.81 30.19 23.34
CA ALA A 15 -19.19 31.53 23.79
C ALA A 15 -19.58 31.62 25.28
N TYR A 16 -19.73 30.49 25.98
CA TYR A 16 -20.25 30.47 27.38
C TYR A 16 -19.21 30.14 28.46
N LEU A 17 -17.94 29.92 28.11
CA LEU A 17 -16.88 29.59 29.09
C LEU A 17 -16.23 30.81 29.79
N TYR A 18 -16.79 32.03 29.66
CA TYR A 18 -16.17 33.25 30.16
C TYR A 18 -16.84 33.90 31.36
N CYS A 19 -17.57 33.18 32.18
CA CYS A 19 -18.10 33.70 33.45
C CYS A 19 -17.89 32.74 34.62
N ILE A 20 -16.66 32.33 34.91
CA ILE A 20 -16.32 31.83 36.23
C ILE A 20 -15.56 32.94 36.94
N GLY A 21 -16.26 33.67 37.83
CA GLY A 21 -15.68 34.71 38.67
C GLY A 21 -14.51 34.16 39.48
N LEU A 22 -13.37 34.81 39.36
CA LEU A 22 -12.16 34.59 40.15
C LEU A 22 -12.46 34.83 41.66
N ALA A 23 -12.82 33.80 42.38
CA ALA A 23 -12.76 33.78 43.85
C ALA A 23 -11.44 33.13 44.26
N GLN A 24 -10.73 33.79 45.16
CA GLN A 24 -9.43 33.54 45.73
C GLN A 24 -8.97 32.05 45.74
N THR A 25 -7.75 31.86 45.26
CA THR A 25 -7.04 30.57 45.17
C THR A 25 -6.73 29.99 46.56
N PRO A 26 -7.35 28.87 47.00
CA PRO A 26 -6.81 28.04 48.06
C PRO A 26 -5.82 27.03 47.45
N SER A 27 -4.88 26.62 48.30
CA SER A 27 -3.80 25.68 47.94
C SER A 27 -4.28 24.43 47.21
N ASP A 28 -3.54 24.02 46.17
CA ASP A 28 -3.79 22.95 45.23
C ASP A 28 -3.86 21.51 45.81
N SER A 29 -3.81 21.38 47.12
CA SER A 29 -3.74 20.09 47.83
C SER A 29 -5.06 19.57 48.41
N THR A 30 -6.13 20.38 48.40
CA THR A 30 -7.42 19.98 48.99
C THR A 30 -8.22 19.12 48.02
N ARG A 31 -8.65 17.93 48.46
CA ARG A 31 -9.50 17.03 47.68
C ARG A 31 -10.94 17.05 48.22
N TYR A 32 -11.90 16.99 47.30
CA TYR A 32 -13.33 17.14 47.54
C TYR A 32 -14.11 15.92 47.04
N GLY A 33 -15.12 15.46 47.77
CA GLY A 33 -16.15 14.56 47.28
C GLY A 33 -17.11 15.31 46.35
N LEU A 34 -17.55 14.71 45.26
CA LEU A 34 -18.40 15.34 44.26
C LEU A 34 -19.88 14.97 44.49
N SER A 35 -20.76 15.97 44.63
CA SER A 35 -22.21 15.79 44.75
C SER A 35 -22.94 16.68 43.74
N PHE A 36 -23.93 16.10 43.06
CA PHE A 36 -24.69 16.80 42.01
C PHE A 36 -26.11 17.11 42.49
N ILE A 37 -26.52 18.34 42.27
CA ILE A 37 -27.88 18.84 42.52
C ILE A 37 -28.46 19.33 41.19
N ASN A 38 -29.50 18.64 40.69
CA ASN A 38 -30.16 19.04 39.44
C ASN A 38 -31.35 19.95 39.74
N ARG A 39 -31.45 21.05 38.99
CA ARG A 39 -32.61 21.98 39.00
C ARG A 39 -33.51 21.80 37.76
N GLY A 40 -33.35 20.71 37.00
CA GLY A 40 -34.06 20.42 35.76
C GLY A 40 -34.96 19.19 35.83
N GLU A 41 -35.48 18.74 34.68
CA GLU A 41 -36.48 17.68 34.54
C GLU A 41 -35.95 16.25 34.73
N VAL A 42 -34.64 16.08 34.82
CA VAL A 42 -34.01 14.75 34.95
C VAL A 42 -34.20 14.19 36.35
N SER A 43 -34.75 12.98 36.47
CA SER A 43 -34.93 12.31 37.74
C SER A 43 -33.61 12.03 38.43
N SER A 44 -33.61 12.00 39.81
CA SER A 44 -32.40 11.75 40.60
C SER A 44 -31.71 10.42 40.24
N LYS A 45 -32.46 9.38 39.87
CA LYS A 45 -31.93 8.10 39.43
C LYS A 45 -31.17 8.24 38.10
N ARG A 46 -31.75 8.91 37.12
CA ARG A 46 -31.15 9.13 35.81
C ARG A 46 -29.93 10.06 35.89
N LEU A 47 -30.00 11.04 36.82
CA LEU A 47 -28.85 11.90 37.09
C LEU A 47 -27.65 11.09 37.61
N GLN A 48 -27.90 10.12 38.51
CA GLN A 48 -26.85 9.23 39.02
C GLN A 48 -26.24 8.36 37.92
N ASP A 49 -27.05 7.89 36.97
CA ASP A 49 -26.59 7.11 35.81
C ASP A 49 -25.72 7.96 34.87
N ILE A 50 -26.10 9.21 34.62
CA ILE A 50 -25.36 10.14 33.77
C ILE A 50 -24.05 10.57 34.42
N THR A 51 -24.09 10.90 35.70
CA THR A 51 -22.91 11.40 36.43
C THR A 51 -21.91 10.30 36.77
N ASN A 52 -22.36 9.03 36.86
CA ASN A 52 -21.59 7.79 37.16
C ASN A 52 -20.20 8.04 37.77
N THR A 53 -20.14 8.96 38.70
CA THR A 53 -18.94 9.23 39.49
C THR A 53 -18.85 8.15 40.56
N SER A 54 -17.70 7.47 40.64
CA SER A 54 -17.41 6.53 41.70
C SER A 54 -17.72 7.20 43.04
N LYS A 55 -18.77 6.74 43.68
CA LYS A 55 -19.15 7.17 45.05
C LYS A 55 -17.91 6.99 45.93
N ASN A 56 -17.29 8.08 46.39
CA ASN A 56 -16.13 8.18 47.29
C ASN A 56 -14.76 8.55 46.68
N ALA A 57 -14.63 8.93 45.42
CA ALA A 57 -13.36 9.48 44.95
C ALA A 57 -13.22 10.93 45.41
N LEU A 58 -12.16 11.23 46.15
CA LEU A 58 -11.77 12.60 46.50
C LEU A 58 -10.95 13.18 45.32
N LEU A 59 -11.47 14.21 44.68
CA LEU A 59 -10.91 14.82 43.46
C LEU A 59 -10.32 16.18 43.76
N GLY A 60 -9.18 16.50 43.15
CA GLY A 60 -8.64 17.86 43.09
C GLY A 60 -9.45 18.74 42.15
N ARG A 61 -9.28 20.09 42.21
CA ARG A 61 -10.03 21.05 41.38
C ARG A 61 -9.91 20.77 39.89
N ALA A 62 -8.72 20.53 39.39
CA ALA A 62 -8.50 20.22 37.96
C ALA A 62 -9.12 18.89 37.52
N GLU A 63 -9.26 17.93 38.43
CA GLU A 63 -9.93 16.66 38.23
C GLU A 63 -11.46 16.83 38.20
N ILE A 64 -12.00 17.73 39.04
CA ILE A 64 -13.41 18.12 39.05
C ILE A 64 -13.79 18.76 37.74
N GLU A 65 -13.02 19.73 37.25
CA GLU A 65 -13.28 20.39 35.94
C GLU A 65 -13.33 19.38 34.80
N ARG A 66 -12.38 18.45 34.73
CA ARG A 66 -12.39 17.36 33.73
C ARG A 66 -13.60 16.43 33.87
N SER A 67 -13.98 16.11 35.10
CA SER A 67 -15.16 15.31 35.40
C SER A 67 -16.45 16.00 35.00
N LEU A 68 -16.55 17.32 35.24
CA LEU A 68 -17.71 18.10 34.80
C LEU A 68 -17.83 18.17 33.27
N GLN A 69 -16.72 18.30 32.58
CA GLN A 69 -16.71 18.25 31.11
C GLN A 69 -17.23 16.90 30.58
N GLN A 70 -16.78 15.79 31.18
CA GLN A 70 -17.28 14.46 30.83
C GLN A 70 -18.77 14.27 31.15
N VAL A 71 -19.24 14.84 32.24
CA VAL A 71 -20.67 14.82 32.61
C VAL A 71 -21.47 15.60 31.58
N MET A 72 -21.01 16.78 31.18
CA MET A 72 -21.68 17.57 30.14
C MET A 72 -21.73 16.84 28.78
N GLU A 73 -20.64 16.21 28.37
CA GLU A 73 -20.63 15.37 27.16
C GLU A 73 -21.68 14.25 27.22
N ARG A 74 -21.83 13.59 28.38
CA ARG A 74 -22.86 12.56 28.55
C ARG A 74 -24.28 13.11 28.50
N PHE A 75 -24.54 14.32 29.04
CA PHE A 75 -25.82 14.97 28.88
C PHE A 75 -26.13 15.24 27.42
N HIS A 76 -25.16 15.74 26.65
CA HIS A 76 -25.31 15.98 25.20
C HIS A 76 -25.55 14.67 24.44
N GLN A 77 -24.81 13.60 24.76
CA GLN A 77 -25.03 12.28 24.16
C GLN A 77 -26.43 11.72 24.42
N GLN A 78 -27.06 12.14 25.53
CA GLN A 78 -28.45 11.78 25.86
C GLN A 78 -29.46 12.85 25.42
N GLN A 79 -29.07 13.74 24.50
CA GLN A 79 -29.93 14.75 23.87
C GLN A 79 -30.38 15.88 24.82
N TYR A 80 -29.70 16.13 25.92
CA TYR A 80 -29.89 17.29 26.78
C TYR A 80 -28.97 18.44 26.36
N TYR A 81 -29.25 19.11 25.29
CA TYR A 81 -28.34 20.10 24.68
C TYR A 81 -28.25 21.43 25.44
N GLU A 82 -29.24 21.74 26.27
CA GLU A 82 -29.23 22.93 27.15
C GLU A 82 -28.61 22.66 28.52
N ALA A 83 -28.08 21.46 28.76
CA ALA A 83 -27.46 21.14 30.02
C ALA A 83 -26.28 22.09 30.30
N LYS A 84 -26.24 22.64 31.52
CA LYS A 84 -25.18 23.54 31.95
C LYS A 84 -24.91 23.39 33.43
N VAL A 85 -23.69 23.70 33.83
CA VAL A 85 -23.31 23.85 35.23
C VAL A 85 -23.58 25.29 35.64
N ASP A 86 -24.52 25.46 36.60
CA ASP A 86 -24.87 26.78 37.10
C ASP A 86 -23.86 27.32 38.09
N SER A 87 -23.37 26.47 39.03
CA SER A 87 -22.34 26.83 40.03
C SER A 87 -21.72 25.61 40.65
N VAL A 88 -20.52 25.78 41.20
CA VAL A 88 -19.81 24.79 42.02
C VAL A 88 -19.47 25.43 43.35
N LEU A 89 -20.00 24.88 44.45
CA LEU A 89 -19.73 25.35 45.82
C LEU A 89 -18.78 24.36 46.51
N PHE A 90 -17.67 24.87 47.01
CA PHE A 90 -16.69 24.07 47.77
C PHE A 90 -16.93 24.27 49.26
N LEU A 91 -17.32 23.20 49.95
CA LEU A 91 -17.55 23.16 51.39
C LEU A 91 -16.36 22.50 52.08
N ASN A 92 -15.77 23.15 53.08
CA ASN A 92 -14.56 22.68 53.73
C ASN A 92 -14.83 22.07 55.15
N SER A 93 -16.10 22.09 55.65
CA SER A 93 -16.48 21.55 56.97
C SER A 93 -17.94 21.11 56.97
N PRO A 94 -18.33 19.97 57.57
CA PRO A 94 -17.50 18.98 58.27
C PRO A 94 -16.81 17.97 57.36
N LYS A 95 -17.14 17.94 56.06
CA LYS A 95 -16.50 17.11 55.01
C LYS A 95 -16.16 18.01 53.83
N ASN A 96 -14.99 17.78 53.24
CA ASN A 96 -14.62 18.46 51.98
C ASN A 96 -15.52 17.94 50.87
N GLU A 97 -16.49 18.74 50.42
CA GLU A 97 -17.47 18.37 49.42
C GLU A 97 -17.61 19.51 48.39
N ALA A 98 -17.64 19.15 47.13
CA ALA A 98 -17.96 20.07 46.04
C ALA A 98 -19.40 19.78 45.58
N LEU A 99 -20.28 20.73 45.84
CA LEU A 99 -21.69 20.70 45.41
C LEU A 99 -21.78 21.34 44.04
N VAL A 100 -22.13 20.56 43.03
CA VAL A 100 -22.32 20.99 41.66
C VAL A 100 -23.81 21.18 41.42
N TYR A 101 -24.20 22.44 41.23
CA TYR A 101 -25.54 22.78 40.77
C TYR A 101 -25.54 22.76 39.23
N LEU A 102 -26.42 21.95 38.68
CA LEU A 102 -26.58 21.84 37.24
C LEU A 102 -28.08 21.97 36.84
N SER A 103 -28.28 22.47 35.63
CA SER A 103 -29.57 22.50 34.98
C SER A 103 -29.51 21.60 33.74
N SER A 104 -30.36 20.58 33.68
CA SER A 104 -30.33 19.65 32.55
C SER A 104 -31.01 20.21 31.30
N GLY A 105 -31.91 21.18 31.46
CA GLY A 105 -32.83 21.54 30.37
C GLY A 105 -33.76 20.39 29.95
N PRO A 106 -34.56 20.58 28.93
CA PRO A 106 -35.39 19.55 28.32
C PRO A 106 -34.55 18.56 27.49
N GLN A 107 -35.10 17.38 27.26
CA GLN A 107 -34.57 16.45 26.29
C GLN A 107 -35.10 16.81 24.89
N TYR A 108 -34.19 16.84 23.90
CA TYR A 108 -34.53 17.17 22.52
C TYR A 108 -34.46 15.94 21.62
N ASP A 109 -35.46 15.74 20.77
CA ASP A 109 -35.32 14.90 19.60
C ASP A 109 -34.91 15.80 18.43
N LEU A 110 -33.79 15.48 17.78
CA LEU A 110 -33.25 16.28 16.67
C LEU A 110 -33.75 15.72 15.33
N GLU A 111 -34.45 16.55 14.60
CA GLU A 111 -34.77 16.34 13.19
C GLU A 111 -33.87 17.23 12.34
N LEU A 112 -33.35 16.72 11.25
CA LEU A 112 -32.48 17.45 10.35
C LEU A 112 -33.14 17.59 8.98
N SER A 113 -33.25 18.83 8.52
CA SER A 113 -33.77 19.18 7.21
C SER A 113 -32.69 19.90 6.39
N ALA A 114 -32.57 19.55 5.12
CA ALA A 114 -31.59 20.18 4.24
C ALA A 114 -32.21 20.65 2.93
N SER A 115 -31.91 21.89 2.54
CA SER A 115 -32.31 22.51 1.28
C SER A 115 -31.12 22.99 0.48
N LEU A 116 -31.28 23.22 -0.83
CA LEU A 116 -30.22 23.78 -1.69
C LEU A 116 -30.40 25.30 -1.77
N ALA A 117 -29.31 26.03 -1.51
CA ALA A 117 -29.29 27.51 -1.57
C ALA A 117 -29.31 28.03 -3.01
N ASP A 118 -28.65 27.33 -3.93
CA ASP A 118 -28.45 27.80 -5.29
C ASP A 118 -29.23 27.00 -6.33
N SER A 119 -29.57 27.66 -7.45
CA SER A 119 -30.23 27.07 -8.62
C SER A 119 -29.30 26.16 -9.45
N VAL A 120 -28.22 25.64 -8.87
CA VAL A 120 -27.39 24.62 -9.52
C VAL A 120 -28.29 23.43 -9.81
N LYS A 121 -28.45 23.09 -11.11
CA LYS A 121 -29.17 21.90 -11.56
C LYS A 121 -28.42 20.63 -11.11
N SER A 122 -28.30 20.45 -9.82
CA SER A 122 -27.76 19.26 -9.20
C SER A 122 -28.84 18.19 -9.24
N ASN A 123 -28.47 17.02 -9.68
CA ASN A 123 -29.29 15.83 -9.56
C ASN A 123 -29.76 15.72 -8.10
N ARG A 124 -31.07 15.64 -7.87
CA ARG A 124 -31.68 15.64 -6.52
C ARG A 124 -31.38 14.37 -5.71
N ASP A 125 -30.45 13.53 -6.18
CA ASP A 125 -30.13 12.24 -5.54
C ASP A 125 -29.53 12.42 -4.14
N TRP A 126 -28.79 13.51 -3.89
CA TRP A 126 -28.23 13.80 -2.57
C TRP A 126 -29.32 14.00 -1.47
N GLN A 127 -30.51 14.49 -1.85
CA GLN A 127 -31.63 14.65 -0.89
C GLN A 127 -32.15 13.29 -0.42
N ARG A 128 -32.00 12.23 -1.24
CA ARG A 128 -32.40 10.87 -0.84
C ARG A 128 -31.45 10.29 0.19
N GLU A 129 -30.18 10.63 0.11
CA GLU A 129 -29.15 10.17 1.06
C GLU A 129 -29.36 10.78 2.46
N LEU A 130 -30.00 11.94 2.54
CA LEU A 130 -30.26 12.64 3.78
C LEU A 130 -31.66 12.34 4.37
N ARG A 131 -32.49 11.50 3.75
CA ARG A 131 -33.82 11.16 4.26
C ARG A 131 -33.78 10.03 5.27
N GLY A 132 -34.56 10.15 6.33
CA GLY A 132 -34.81 9.14 7.36
C GLY A 132 -34.42 9.60 8.77
N ASP A 133 -34.85 8.85 9.76
CA ASP A 133 -34.47 9.06 11.15
C ASP A 133 -33.07 8.51 11.37
N HIS A 134 -32.13 9.39 11.67
CA HIS A 134 -30.74 9.05 11.87
C HIS A 134 -30.23 9.69 13.15
N ASN A 135 -29.29 9.00 13.81
CA ASN A 135 -28.55 9.62 14.89
C ASN A 135 -27.56 10.66 14.35
N GLU A 136 -27.03 11.52 15.23
CA GLU A 136 -26.12 12.61 14.85
C GLU A 136 -24.90 12.13 14.05
N ALA A 137 -24.30 10.99 14.45
CA ALA A 137 -23.12 10.45 13.78
C ALA A 137 -23.42 9.97 12.35
N GLU A 138 -24.56 9.33 12.14
CA GLU A 138 -25.01 8.91 10.80
C GLU A 138 -25.31 10.10 9.91
N TRP A 139 -25.91 11.16 10.45
CA TRP A 139 -26.17 12.41 9.75
C TRP A 139 -24.88 13.06 9.27
N LEU A 140 -23.90 13.22 10.16
CA LEU A 140 -22.60 13.77 9.81
C LEU A 140 -21.90 12.97 8.71
N ALA A 141 -21.94 11.63 8.80
CA ALA A 141 -21.35 10.75 7.77
C ALA A 141 -22.05 10.93 6.41
N ARG A 142 -23.38 11.06 6.38
CA ARG A 142 -24.15 11.29 5.15
C ARG A 142 -23.91 12.68 4.55
N MET A 143 -23.87 13.71 5.38
CA MET A 143 -23.51 15.07 4.95
C MET A 143 -22.12 15.08 4.33
N GLN A 144 -21.16 14.39 4.95
CA GLN A 144 -19.80 14.23 4.39
C GLN A 144 -19.85 13.55 3.02
N THR A 145 -20.59 12.45 2.87
CA THR A 145 -20.75 11.74 1.57
C THR A 145 -21.31 12.67 0.49
N VAL A 146 -22.28 13.51 0.84
CA VAL A 146 -22.83 14.51 -0.09
C VAL A 146 -21.78 15.52 -0.49
N LEU A 147 -21.02 16.09 0.46
CA LEU A 147 -19.95 17.06 0.17
C LEU A 147 -18.83 16.44 -0.70
N GLU A 148 -18.44 15.21 -0.44
CA GLU A 148 -17.52 14.47 -1.29
C GLU A 148 -18.05 14.32 -2.72
N GLY A 149 -19.36 14.01 -2.86
CA GLY A 149 -20.04 13.96 -4.16
C GLY A 149 -20.00 15.29 -4.93
N PHE A 150 -20.06 16.42 -4.25
CA PHE A 150 -19.86 17.75 -4.83
C PHE A 150 -18.40 17.98 -5.19
N ALA A 151 -17.46 17.62 -4.33
CA ALA A 151 -16.02 17.75 -4.57
C ALA A 151 -15.54 16.90 -5.78
N ARG A 152 -16.10 15.70 -5.99
CA ARG A 152 -15.87 14.88 -7.20
C ARG A 152 -16.32 15.57 -8.48
N ARG A 153 -17.29 16.47 -8.39
CA ARG A 153 -17.87 17.22 -9.53
C ARG A 153 -17.27 18.61 -9.72
N GLY A 154 -16.21 18.95 -8.98
CA GLY A 154 -15.51 20.21 -9.12
C GLY A 154 -15.90 21.29 -8.10
N TYR A 155 -16.67 20.95 -7.09
CA TYR A 155 -17.13 21.87 -6.04
C TYR A 155 -16.53 21.51 -4.67
N PRO A 156 -15.20 21.62 -4.46
CA PRO A 156 -14.55 21.23 -3.20
C PRO A 156 -14.86 22.16 -2.03
N LEU A 157 -15.47 23.30 -2.28
CA LEU A 157 -15.84 24.30 -1.27
C LEU A 157 -17.33 24.24 -0.92
N ALA A 158 -18.03 23.17 -1.35
CA ALA A 158 -19.40 22.93 -0.92
C ALA A 158 -19.48 22.80 0.60
N ALA A 159 -20.48 23.39 1.20
CA ALA A 159 -20.67 23.38 2.65
C ALA A 159 -22.15 23.36 3.02
N PHE A 160 -22.47 22.67 4.11
CA PHE A 160 -23.76 22.84 4.78
C PHE A 160 -23.65 23.99 5.77
N VAL A 161 -24.55 24.94 5.67
CA VAL A 161 -24.66 26.08 6.59
C VAL A 161 -25.98 25.93 7.36
N LEU A 162 -25.93 26.02 8.68
CA LEU A 162 -27.14 26.04 9.51
C LEU A 162 -27.87 27.38 9.24
N ASP A 163 -29.07 27.27 8.66
CA ASP A 163 -29.90 28.43 8.31
C ASP A 163 -30.78 28.86 9.50
N SER A 164 -31.50 27.89 10.09
CA SER A 164 -32.39 28.16 11.19
C SER A 164 -32.61 26.90 12.05
N VAL A 165 -33.07 27.13 13.26
CA VAL A 165 -33.53 26.10 14.21
C VAL A 165 -34.97 26.40 14.53
N SER A 166 -35.86 25.44 14.31
CA SER A 166 -37.26 25.54 14.72
C SER A 166 -37.57 24.52 15.81
N GLU A 167 -38.22 24.96 16.87
CA GLU A 167 -38.64 24.10 17.97
C GLU A 167 -40.14 23.77 17.85
N ARG A 168 -40.46 22.52 18.14
CA ARG A 168 -41.84 22.04 18.31
C ARG A 168 -41.98 21.33 19.64
N ASN A 169 -43.10 21.49 20.29
CA ASN A 169 -43.45 20.65 21.43
C ASN A 169 -43.87 19.29 20.90
N ALA A 170 -43.21 18.21 21.40
CA ALA A 170 -43.67 16.87 21.09
C ALA A 170 -45.07 16.61 21.66
N ASP A 171 -45.83 15.77 20.98
CA ASP A 171 -47.23 15.46 21.37
C ASP A 171 -47.37 14.86 22.78
N ASP A 172 -46.28 14.29 23.34
CA ASP A 172 -46.26 13.70 24.69
C ASP A 172 -45.91 14.69 25.81
N GLY A 173 -45.53 15.93 25.48
CA GLY A 173 -45.22 17.02 26.41
C GLY A 173 -43.95 16.80 27.26
N LYS A 174 -43.20 15.71 27.04
CA LYS A 174 -41.95 15.36 27.80
C LYS A 174 -40.67 15.65 27.05
N LYS A 175 -40.75 15.75 25.74
CA LYS A 175 -39.62 16.05 24.88
C LYS A 175 -39.92 17.25 24.00
N ARG A 176 -38.89 17.97 23.60
CA ARG A 176 -38.97 18.99 22.58
C ARG A 176 -38.37 18.46 21.29
N GLU A 177 -38.99 18.74 20.16
CA GLU A 177 -38.45 18.47 18.85
C GLU A 177 -37.74 19.72 18.36
N ALA A 178 -36.47 19.60 18.02
CA ALA A 178 -35.72 20.68 17.38
C ALA A 178 -35.37 20.26 15.94
N VAL A 179 -35.90 21.02 14.97
CA VAL A 179 -35.57 20.81 13.55
C VAL A 179 -34.47 21.78 13.17
N LEU A 180 -33.31 21.21 12.83
CA LEU A 180 -32.15 21.95 12.31
C LEU A 180 -32.28 22.07 10.79
N HIS A 181 -32.46 23.29 10.30
CA HIS A 181 -32.53 23.55 8.86
C HIS A 181 -31.14 23.90 8.32
N PHE A 182 -30.60 23.00 7.51
CA PHE A 182 -29.33 23.24 6.80
C PHE A 182 -29.57 23.69 5.38
N GLN A 183 -28.78 24.63 4.93
CA GLN A 183 -28.69 25.05 3.55
C GLN A 183 -27.40 24.55 2.94
N LEU A 184 -27.48 23.76 1.87
CA LEU A 184 -26.31 23.33 1.11
C LEU A 184 -25.94 24.44 0.13
N ASN A 185 -24.76 25.00 0.32
CA ASN A 185 -24.11 25.92 -0.62
C ASN A 185 -23.09 25.12 -1.43
N SER A 186 -23.22 25.09 -2.74
CA SER A 186 -22.28 24.37 -3.61
C SER A 186 -20.90 25.02 -3.70
N GLY A 187 -20.82 26.30 -3.40
CA GLY A 187 -19.62 27.06 -3.68
C GLY A 187 -19.30 27.19 -5.18
N PRO A 188 -18.18 27.78 -5.56
CA PRO A 188 -17.78 27.92 -6.95
C PRO A 188 -17.27 26.61 -7.54
N LEU A 189 -17.44 26.44 -8.86
CA LEU A 189 -16.75 25.43 -9.63
C LEU A 189 -15.25 25.77 -9.67
N VAL A 190 -14.41 24.93 -9.07
CA VAL A 190 -12.99 25.19 -8.91
C VAL A 190 -12.19 24.64 -10.06
N ARG A 191 -11.42 25.52 -10.73
CA ARG A 191 -10.40 25.17 -11.68
C ARG A 191 -9.03 25.37 -11.05
N LEU A 192 -8.13 24.42 -11.17
CA LEU A 192 -6.78 24.49 -10.60
C LEU A 192 -5.92 25.46 -11.43
N ASP A 193 -5.59 26.62 -10.89
CA ASP A 193 -4.71 27.59 -11.58
C ASP A 193 -3.27 27.12 -11.61
N SER A 194 -2.80 26.51 -10.53
CA SER A 194 -1.44 25.96 -10.43
C SER A 194 -1.35 24.81 -9.44
N ILE A 195 -0.30 24.00 -9.58
CA ILE A 195 0.05 22.92 -8.67
C ILE A 195 1.47 23.15 -8.19
N ILE A 196 1.66 23.16 -6.87
CA ILE A 196 2.96 23.41 -6.24
C ILE A 196 3.35 22.18 -5.43
N VAL A 197 4.55 21.64 -5.70
CA VAL A 197 5.14 20.58 -4.88
C VAL A 197 6.19 21.20 -3.97
N ARG A 198 6.14 20.85 -2.68
CA ARG A 198 7.09 21.29 -1.66
C ARG A 198 7.76 20.10 -0.98
N GLY A 199 8.97 20.31 -0.46
CA GLY A 199 9.73 19.29 0.25
C GLY A 199 10.63 18.45 -0.66
N ASN A 200 10.56 18.62 -1.98
CA ASN A 200 11.48 18.04 -2.93
C ASN A 200 12.80 18.84 -2.95
N LYS A 201 13.86 18.25 -2.41
CA LYS A 201 15.21 18.84 -2.37
C LYS A 201 16.09 18.39 -3.52
N THR A 202 16.03 17.10 -3.83
CA THR A 202 16.84 16.43 -4.86
C THR A 202 16.04 16.24 -6.14
N THR A 203 14.78 15.84 -6.02
CA THR A 203 13.92 15.55 -7.18
C THR A 203 13.48 16.84 -7.87
N LYS A 204 13.64 16.91 -9.17
CA LYS A 204 13.18 18.04 -9.97
C LYS A 204 11.65 18.13 -9.95
N PRO A 205 11.05 19.32 -9.78
CA PRO A 205 9.59 19.48 -9.67
C PRO A 205 8.81 18.80 -10.80
N HIS A 206 9.28 18.92 -12.04
CA HIS A 206 8.61 18.34 -13.20
C HIS A 206 8.52 16.80 -13.15
N VAL A 207 9.43 16.15 -12.41
CA VAL A 207 9.42 14.68 -12.24
C VAL A 207 8.24 14.25 -11.39
N LEU A 208 7.88 15.04 -10.38
CA LEU A 208 6.71 14.78 -9.54
C LEU A 208 5.42 15.22 -10.23
N LEU A 209 5.43 16.40 -10.86
CA LEU A 209 4.26 16.96 -11.55
C LEU A 209 3.76 16.08 -12.69
N ARG A 210 4.66 15.45 -13.45
CA ARG A 210 4.27 14.58 -14.57
C ARG A 210 3.55 13.29 -14.14
N GLU A 211 3.74 12.87 -12.89
CA GLU A 211 3.10 11.67 -12.33
C GLU A 211 1.69 11.96 -11.78
N LEU A 212 1.32 13.23 -11.65
CA LEU A 212 0.03 13.60 -11.10
C LEU A 212 -1.11 13.28 -12.06
N PRO A 213 -2.28 12.89 -11.55
CA PRO A 213 -3.47 12.65 -12.36
C PRO A 213 -4.14 13.96 -12.80
N VAL A 214 -3.77 15.09 -12.17
CA VAL A 214 -4.33 16.43 -12.40
C VAL A 214 -3.27 17.38 -12.94
N ARG A 215 -3.67 18.34 -13.72
CA ARG A 215 -2.82 19.39 -14.31
C ARG A 215 -3.35 20.77 -13.98
N ALA A 216 -2.49 21.77 -14.06
CA ALA A 216 -2.94 23.15 -14.04
C ALA A 216 -3.91 23.39 -15.20
N GLY A 217 -5.06 23.99 -14.91
CA GLY A 217 -6.14 24.18 -15.84
C GLY A 217 -7.28 23.15 -15.76
N ASP A 218 -7.09 22.02 -15.09
CA ASP A 218 -8.15 21.04 -14.88
C ASP A 218 -9.15 21.49 -13.81
N PHE A 219 -10.38 21.01 -13.89
CA PHE A 219 -11.33 21.15 -12.79
C PHE A 219 -10.92 20.25 -11.64
N PHE A 220 -11.18 20.70 -10.41
CA PHE A 220 -10.94 19.91 -9.23
C PHE A 220 -11.75 18.61 -9.28
N ASN A 221 -11.10 17.49 -8.95
CA ASN A 221 -11.75 16.20 -8.77
C ASN A 221 -11.17 15.51 -7.53
N LEU A 222 -12.03 15.21 -6.55
CA LEU A 222 -11.60 14.65 -5.27
C LEU A 222 -10.86 13.32 -5.42
N ASP A 223 -11.41 12.40 -6.23
CA ASP A 223 -10.83 11.05 -6.39
C ASP A 223 -9.43 11.13 -7.03
N GLU A 224 -9.23 12.05 -7.97
CA GLU A 224 -7.92 12.29 -8.59
C GLU A 224 -6.94 12.87 -7.57
N VAL A 225 -7.36 13.88 -6.80
CA VAL A 225 -6.53 14.54 -5.79
C VAL A 225 -6.16 13.56 -4.67
N GLU A 226 -7.10 12.74 -4.20
CA GLU A 226 -6.85 11.73 -3.19
C GLU A 226 -5.94 10.59 -3.66
N SER A 227 -5.86 10.34 -4.97
CA SER A 227 -4.95 9.35 -5.55
C SER A 227 -3.49 9.81 -5.64
N ILE A 228 -3.21 11.11 -5.47
CA ILE A 228 -1.86 11.69 -5.58
C ILE A 228 -0.85 11.05 -4.62
N PRO A 229 -1.14 10.88 -3.32
CA PRO A 229 -0.19 10.26 -2.39
C PRO A 229 0.23 8.86 -2.83
N GLU A 230 -0.72 8.02 -3.23
CA GLU A 230 -0.44 6.66 -3.69
C GLU A 230 0.47 6.66 -4.92
N LYS A 231 0.19 7.52 -5.92
CA LYS A 231 1.01 7.62 -7.14
C LYS A 231 2.44 8.07 -6.86
N LEU A 232 2.61 9.09 -6.02
CA LEU A 232 3.94 9.60 -5.69
C LEU A 232 4.74 8.62 -4.83
N LEU A 233 4.08 7.89 -3.91
CA LEU A 233 4.74 6.85 -3.11
C LEU A 233 5.22 5.66 -3.95
N ARG A 234 4.61 5.39 -5.11
CA ARG A 234 5.06 4.34 -6.04
C ARG A 234 6.39 4.66 -6.75
N LEU A 235 6.85 5.89 -6.69
CA LEU A 235 8.15 6.27 -7.27
C LEU A 235 9.35 5.66 -6.53
N GLY A 236 9.17 5.17 -5.30
CA GLY A 236 10.20 4.50 -4.50
C GLY A 236 11.19 5.45 -3.82
N PHE A 237 11.38 6.66 -4.34
CA PHE A 237 12.24 7.72 -3.74
C PHE A 237 11.42 8.81 -3.01
N ILE A 238 10.11 8.63 -2.84
CA ILE A 238 9.25 9.45 -1.99
C ILE A 238 8.83 8.61 -0.79
N ARG A 239 9.18 9.07 0.42
CA ARG A 239 8.92 8.36 1.67
C ARG A 239 7.53 8.64 2.24
N ALA A 240 7.08 9.89 2.13
CA ALA A 240 5.78 10.31 2.62
C ALA A 240 5.22 11.45 1.76
N VAL A 241 3.90 11.49 1.67
CA VAL A 241 3.14 12.56 1.02
C VAL A 241 2.02 12.95 1.98
N ALA A 242 1.98 14.23 2.37
CA ALA A 242 0.86 14.76 3.14
C ALA A 242 -0.39 14.84 2.25
N PRO A 243 -1.61 14.77 2.82
CA PRO A 243 -2.82 15.02 2.05
C PRO A 243 -2.71 16.33 1.27
N PRO A 244 -3.00 16.34 -0.04
CA PRO A 244 -2.95 17.56 -0.85
C PRO A 244 -3.92 18.61 -0.32
N GLU A 245 -3.48 19.88 -0.32
CA GLU A 245 -4.25 21.00 0.19
C GLU A 245 -4.64 21.97 -0.94
N LEU A 246 -5.94 22.23 -1.06
CA LEU A 246 -6.42 23.31 -1.92
C LEU A 246 -6.33 24.64 -1.18
N ARG A 247 -5.60 25.59 -1.75
CA ARG A 247 -5.41 26.93 -1.18
C ARG A 247 -5.84 28.01 -2.18
N VAL A 248 -6.26 29.16 -1.67
CA VAL A 248 -6.50 30.35 -2.47
C VAL A 248 -5.36 31.34 -2.19
N ASN A 249 -4.67 31.77 -3.23
CA ASN A 249 -3.61 32.74 -3.10
C ASN A 249 -4.17 34.18 -3.00
N GLN A 250 -3.29 35.17 -2.77
CA GLN A 250 -3.69 36.58 -2.63
C GLN A 250 -4.37 37.16 -3.88
N ARG A 251 -4.23 36.51 -5.04
CA ARG A 251 -4.87 36.91 -6.31
C ARG A 251 -6.19 36.21 -6.57
N GLY A 252 -6.70 35.45 -5.59
CA GLY A 252 -7.93 34.67 -5.75
C GLY A 252 -7.80 33.39 -6.58
N GLN A 253 -6.57 32.96 -6.90
CA GLN A 253 -6.31 31.78 -7.70
C GLN A 253 -6.26 30.51 -6.83
N TYR A 254 -6.78 29.40 -7.35
CA TYR A 254 -6.79 28.12 -6.68
C TYR A 254 -5.50 27.35 -6.93
N VAL A 255 -4.78 27.08 -5.86
CA VAL A 255 -3.48 26.39 -5.88
C VAL A 255 -3.60 25.08 -5.14
N LEU A 256 -3.26 23.98 -5.81
CA LEU A 256 -3.13 22.67 -5.16
C LEU A 256 -1.70 22.53 -4.62
N GLU A 257 -1.55 22.51 -3.31
CA GLU A 257 -0.26 22.34 -2.64
C GLU A 257 -0.07 20.88 -2.22
N ILE A 258 1.07 20.28 -2.62
CA ILE A 258 1.44 18.90 -2.34
C ILE A 258 2.74 18.91 -1.56
N ASN A 259 2.70 18.44 -0.32
CA ASN A 259 3.87 18.37 0.54
C ASN A 259 4.44 16.94 0.54
N VAL A 260 5.67 16.77 0.07
CA VAL A 260 6.36 15.48 0.00
C VAL A 260 7.56 15.43 0.94
N THR A 261 7.89 14.24 1.40
CA THR A 261 9.15 13.94 2.08
C THR A 261 9.91 12.95 1.20
N GLU A 262 11.07 13.36 0.71
CA GLU A 262 11.95 12.49 -0.07
C GLU A 262 12.57 11.42 0.81
N GLY A 263 12.78 10.24 0.24
CA GLY A 263 13.58 9.17 0.77
C GLY A 263 14.73 8.85 -0.17
N SER A 264 15.59 7.93 0.21
CA SER A 264 16.58 7.42 -0.71
C SER A 264 15.92 6.49 -1.74
N GLY A 265 16.16 6.74 -3.02
CA GLY A 265 15.84 5.82 -4.11
C GLY A 265 16.93 4.77 -4.31
N ASN A 266 18.03 4.87 -3.57
CA ASN A 266 19.17 3.96 -3.67
C ASN A 266 19.00 2.79 -2.71
N THR A 267 19.29 1.60 -3.19
CA THR A 267 19.32 0.39 -2.36
C THR A 267 20.60 -0.39 -2.63
N LEU A 268 21.13 -0.98 -1.57
CA LEU A 268 22.21 -1.95 -1.63
C LEU A 268 21.76 -3.22 -0.92
N ASN A 269 21.73 -4.32 -1.65
CA ASN A 269 21.52 -5.64 -1.07
C ASN A 269 22.81 -6.42 -1.20
N GLY A 270 23.18 -7.13 -0.17
CA GLY A 270 24.38 -7.92 -0.21
C GLY A 270 24.28 -9.13 0.70
N VAL A 271 24.84 -10.23 0.22
CA VAL A 271 25.03 -11.46 0.99
C VAL A 271 26.43 -11.97 0.64
N ALA A 272 27.18 -12.37 1.63
CA ALA A 272 28.46 -13.03 1.44
C ALA A 272 28.48 -14.37 2.20
N GLY A 273 28.98 -15.38 1.57
CA GLY A 273 29.13 -16.71 2.13
C GLY A 273 30.53 -17.29 1.82
N TYR A 274 30.98 -18.18 2.66
CA TYR A 274 32.15 -18.98 2.41
C TYR A 274 31.77 -20.46 2.41
N ASN A 275 32.07 -21.15 1.33
CA ASN A 275 31.88 -22.59 1.23
C ASN A 275 33.21 -23.28 1.47
N PRO A 276 33.37 -23.98 2.59
CA PRO A 276 34.62 -24.72 2.85
C PRO A 276 34.78 -25.83 1.83
N GLY A 277 35.97 -26.01 1.31
CA GLY A 277 36.24 -27.09 0.39
C GLY A 277 36.03 -28.47 1.05
N VAL A 278 35.63 -29.43 0.23
CA VAL A 278 35.46 -30.83 0.66
C VAL A 278 36.44 -31.69 -0.12
N GLY A 279 37.24 -32.47 0.58
CA GLY A 279 38.29 -33.30 -0.02
C GLY A 279 39.38 -32.48 -0.69
N ASN A 280 39.62 -32.68 -1.98
CA ASN A 280 40.65 -31.97 -2.76
C ASN A 280 40.17 -30.63 -3.35
N GLN A 281 38.89 -30.27 -3.15
CA GLN A 281 38.37 -29.00 -3.65
C GLN A 281 38.71 -27.86 -2.69
N LYS A 282 39.24 -26.77 -3.25
CA LYS A 282 39.48 -25.53 -2.48
C LYS A 282 38.16 -24.88 -2.07
N GLY A 283 38.12 -24.34 -0.85
CA GLY A 283 37.02 -23.50 -0.44
C GLY A 283 36.89 -22.26 -1.33
N PHE A 284 35.68 -21.75 -1.49
CA PHE A 284 35.37 -20.57 -2.32
C PHE A 284 34.40 -19.65 -1.66
N LEU A 285 34.47 -18.38 -2.06
CA LEU A 285 33.52 -17.35 -1.67
C LEU A 285 32.30 -17.39 -2.60
N THR A 286 31.12 -17.29 -2.02
CA THR A 286 29.86 -17.03 -2.69
C THR A 286 29.32 -15.66 -2.24
N GLY A 287 28.49 -15.06 -3.02
CA GLY A 287 27.88 -13.79 -2.64
C GLY A 287 26.98 -13.22 -3.70
N LEU A 288 26.17 -12.28 -3.26
CA LEU A 288 25.26 -11.51 -4.09
C LEU A 288 25.42 -10.04 -3.72
N ILE A 289 25.46 -9.17 -4.72
CA ILE A 289 25.44 -7.72 -4.57
C ILE A 289 24.45 -7.17 -5.57
N ASP A 290 23.38 -6.52 -5.05
CA ASP A 290 22.43 -5.75 -5.84
C ASP A 290 22.55 -4.28 -5.47
N VAL A 291 22.83 -3.45 -6.45
CA VAL A 291 22.88 -2.00 -6.31
C VAL A 291 21.78 -1.41 -7.17
N GLN A 292 20.86 -0.66 -6.56
CA GLN A 292 19.92 0.18 -7.27
C GLN A 292 20.23 1.64 -6.99
N LEU A 293 20.44 2.42 -8.04
CA LEU A 293 20.58 3.86 -7.97
C LEU A 293 19.32 4.48 -8.59
N GLY A 294 18.42 4.90 -7.71
CA GLY A 294 17.13 5.51 -8.10
C GLY A 294 17.20 7.02 -8.11
N ASN A 295 16.36 7.62 -8.93
CA ASN A 295 16.23 9.07 -9.05
C ASN A 295 17.55 9.78 -9.38
N LEU A 296 18.37 9.19 -10.26
CA LEU A 296 19.65 9.75 -10.68
C LEU A 296 19.49 11.21 -11.14
N PHE A 297 20.29 12.11 -10.56
CA PHE A 297 20.28 13.56 -10.83
C PHE A 297 18.89 14.20 -10.62
N GLY A 298 18.04 13.63 -9.77
CA GLY A 298 16.69 14.10 -9.52
C GLY A 298 15.73 13.97 -10.70
N SER A 299 16.01 13.09 -11.65
CA SER A 299 15.27 12.94 -12.91
C SER A 299 14.29 11.76 -12.95
N GLY A 300 14.30 10.93 -11.90
CA GLY A 300 13.54 9.68 -11.83
C GLY A 300 14.19 8.51 -12.56
N ARG A 301 15.40 8.68 -13.11
CA ARG A 301 16.19 7.63 -13.79
C ARG A 301 16.65 6.58 -12.81
N LEU A 302 16.78 5.34 -13.30
CA LEU A 302 17.16 4.21 -12.47
C LEU A 302 18.26 3.40 -13.14
N VAL A 303 19.29 3.04 -12.36
CA VAL A 303 20.30 2.07 -12.73
C VAL A 303 20.30 0.94 -11.72
N ASN A 304 20.25 -0.28 -12.21
CA ASN A 304 20.43 -1.48 -11.40
C ASN A 304 21.70 -2.19 -11.85
N ALA A 305 22.50 -2.63 -10.88
CA ALA A 305 23.64 -3.51 -11.08
C ALA A 305 23.48 -4.71 -10.16
N HIS A 306 23.51 -5.89 -10.73
CA HIS A 306 23.41 -7.16 -10.05
C HIS A 306 24.69 -7.95 -10.28
N TRP A 307 25.26 -8.51 -9.24
CA TRP A 307 26.33 -9.47 -9.34
C TRP A 307 26.12 -10.60 -8.33
N GLU A 308 26.20 -11.83 -8.80
CA GLU A 308 26.04 -13.00 -7.96
C GLU A 308 27.10 -14.06 -8.30
N LYS A 309 27.70 -14.65 -7.26
CA LYS A 309 28.59 -15.79 -7.37
C LYS A 309 28.07 -16.95 -6.54
N ARG A 310 27.57 -17.99 -7.20
CA ARG A 310 26.92 -19.17 -6.57
C ARG A 310 27.90 -20.33 -6.39
N GLY A 311 28.98 -20.38 -7.17
CA GLY A 311 29.93 -21.47 -7.19
C GLY A 311 31.35 -20.99 -7.54
N PRO A 312 32.30 -21.90 -7.61
CA PRO A 312 33.68 -21.55 -8.00
C PRO A 312 33.74 -20.80 -9.33
N GLU A 313 33.03 -21.32 -10.33
CA GLU A 313 33.00 -20.83 -11.71
C GLU A 313 31.62 -20.32 -12.14
N THR A 314 30.58 -20.42 -11.27
CA THR A 314 29.23 -19.95 -11.58
C THR A 314 29.04 -18.55 -11.07
N GLN A 315 28.84 -17.62 -12.00
CA GLN A 315 28.60 -16.22 -11.67
C GLN A 315 27.66 -15.55 -12.66
N GLU A 316 26.94 -14.56 -12.16
CA GLU A 316 26.00 -13.74 -12.93
C GLU A 316 26.32 -12.26 -12.76
N LEU A 317 26.25 -11.50 -13.84
CA LEU A 317 26.34 -10.05 -13.88
C LEU A 317 25.15 -9.49 -14.65
N GLY A 318 24.42 -8.59 -14.04
CA GLY A 318 23.30 -7.88 -14.65
C GLY A 318 23.48 -6.36 -14.55
N LEU A 319 23.19 -5.64 -15.62
CA LEU A 319 23.15 -4.18 -15.65
C LEU A 319 21.85 -3.75 -16.33
N ARG A 320 21.13 -2.81 -15.74
CA ARG A 320 19.89 -2.28 -16.31
C ARG A 320 19.80 -0.78 -16.10
N TYR A 321 19.46 -0.06 -17.15
CA TYR A 321 19.14 1.38 -17.12
C TYR A 321 17.70 1.59 -17.50
N ARG A 322 17.01 2.52 -16.82
CA ARG A 322 15.64 2.95 -17.14
C ARG A 322 15.58 4.46 -17.30
N GLU A 323 15.09 4.92 -18.45
CA GLU A 323 14.70 6.29 -18.76
C GLU A 323 13.18 6.41 -18.64
N PRO A 324 12.65 7.02 -17.58
CA PRO A 324 11.20 7.25 -17.46
C PRO A 324 10.76 8.46 -18.29
N TRP A 325 9.53 8.42 -18.77
CA TRP A 325 8.91 9.54 -19.46
C TRP A 325 9.73 10.06 -20.67
N LEU A 326 9.91 9.20 -21.65
CA LEU A 326 10.67 9.53 -22.82
C LEU A 326 10.10 10.79 -23.53
N ARG A 327 10.90 11.86 -23.58
CA ARG A 327 10.52 13.15 -24.18
C ARG A 327 9.19 13.73 -23.66
N GLY A 328 8.83 13.46 -22.40
CA GLY A 328 7.60 13.96 -21.77
C GLY A 328 6.34 13.12 -22.02
N TYR A 329 6.44 12.02 -22.76
CA TYR A 329 5.36 11.05 -22.90
C TYR A 329 5.47 9.97 -21.78
N PRO A 330 4.36 9.40 -21.30
CA PRO A 330 4.36 8.33 -20.30
C PRO A 330 4.82 7.01 -20.93
N LEU A 331 6.02 7.03 -21.48
CA LEU A 331 6.71 5.88 -22.07
C LEU A 331 8.04 5.72 -21.37
N HIS A 332 8.22 4.58 -20.70
CA HIS A 332 9.46 4.25 -20.02
C HIS A 332 10.28 3.30 -20.87
N LEU A 333 11.52 3.67 -21.18
CA LEU A 333 12.45 2.79 -21.89
C LEU A 333 13.45 2.21 -20.91
N SER A 334 13.77 0.93 -21.09
CA SER A 334 14.84 0.29 -20.33
C SER A 334 15.74 -0.51 -21.27
N GLY A 335 17.05 -0.43 -21.02
CA GLY A 335 18.06 -1.27 -21.65
C GLY A 335 18.71 -2.15 -20.60
N GLY A 336 18.87 -3.44 -20.89
CA GLY A 336 19.47 -4.42 -20.00
C GLY A 336 20.60 -5.21 -20.68
N PHE A 337 21.58 -5.58 -19.87
CA PHE A 337 22.62 -6.55 -20.20
C PHE A 337 22.72 -7.54 -19.04
N GLN A 338 22.78 -8.83 -19.34
CA GLN A 338 22.99 -9.90 -18.38
C GLN A 338 23.99 -10.88 -18.94
N GLN A 339 24.91 -11.35 -18.12
CA GLN A 339 25.84 -12.41 -18.44
C GLN A 339 25.83 -13.45 -17.32
N LEU A 340 25.56 -14.68 -17.68
CA LEU A 340 25.68 -15.85 -16.81
C LEU A 340 26.83 -16.72 -17.28
N ILE A 341 27.78 -17.01 -16.39
CA ILE A 341 28.79 -18.05 -16.56
C ILE A 341 28.30 -19.23 -15.73
N GLN A 342 27.94 -20.32 -16.38
CA GLN A 342 27.39 -21.51 -15.73
C GLN A 342 28.50 -22.58 -15.62
N ASP A 343 29.25 -22.51 -14.52
CA ASP A 343 30.37 -23.45 -14.28
C ASP A 343 31.31 -23.53 -15.51
N THR A 344 31.80 -24.71 -15.85
CA THR A 344 32.53 -25.00 -17.07
C THR A 344 31.63 -25.41 -18.24
N LEU A 345 30.32 -25.11 -18.16
CA LEU A 345 29.33 -25.56 -19.14
C LEU A 345 29.16 -24.58 -20.30
N TYR A 346 28.82 -23.35 -20.01
CA TYR A 346 28.57 -22.32 -21.02
C TYR A 346 28.55 -20.91 -20.46
N VAL A 347 28.67 -19.94 -21.36
CA VAL A 347 28.42 -18.52 -21.10
C VAL A 347 27.17 -18.09 -21.85
N GLU A 348 26.21 -17.56 -21.13
CA GLU A 348 25.01 -16.94 -21.69
C GLU A 348 25.13 -15.42 -21.58
N ARG A 349 24.82 -14.70 -22.66
CA ARG A 349 24.74 -13.23 -22.70
C ARG A 349 23.42 -12.81 -23.26
N LYS A 350 22.77 -11.90 -22.58
CA LYS A 350 21.44 -11.39 -22.93
C LYS A 350 21.45 -9.87 -22.96
N PHE A 351 20.95 -9.31 -24.05
CA PHE A 351 20.67 -7.89 -24.22
C PHE A 351 19.19 -7.71 -24.43
N ASP A 352 18.58 -6.76 -23.72
CA ASP A 352 17.19 -6.40 -23.90
C ASP A 352 16.99 -4.90 -24.02
N LEU A 353 16.05 -4.51 -24.87
CA LEU A 353 15.50 -3.17 -24.94
C LEU A 353 14.00 -3.30 -24.74
N SER A 354 13.47 -2.68 -23.69
CA SER A 354 12.07 -2.78 -23.33
C SER A 354 11.42 -1.41 -23.21
N ALA A 355 10.12 -1.37 -23.51
CA ALA A 355 9.27 -0.21 -23.43
C ALA A 355 8.05 -0.54 -22.56
N GLU A 356 7.71 0.34 -21.63
CA GLU A 356 6.54 0.26 -20.79
C GLU A 356 5.70 1.52 -20.98
N ALA A 357 4.43 1.36 -21.35
CA ALA A 357 3.47 2.45 -21.53
C ALA A 357 2.32 2.29 -20.53
N PRO A 358 2.29 3.07 -19.42
CA PRO A 358 1.14 3.08 -18.51
C PRO A 358 -0.09 3.66 -19.20
N ILE A 359 -1.24 3.00 -19.04
CA ILE A 359 -2.55 3.41 -19.51
C ILE A 359 -3.46 3.59 -18.30
N GLY A 360 -3.76 4.84 -17.98
CA GLY A 360 -4.45 5.16 -16.72
C GLY A 360 -3.61 4.82 -15.50
N ASN A 361 -4.28 4.42 -14.40
CA ASN A 361 -3.63 4.28 -13.10
C ASN A 361 -3.14 2.86 -12.80
N ARG A 362 -3.60 1.86 -13.53
CA ARG A 362 -3.41 0.44 -13.15
C ARG A 362 -2.93 -0.44 -14.29
N PHE A 363 -3.13 -0.06 -15.54
CA PHE A 363 -2.70 -0.83 -16.70
C PHE A 363 -1.37 -0.35 -17.26
N THR A 364 -0.56 -1.28 -17.72
CA THR A 364 0.68 -0.98 -18.46
C THR A 364 0.82 -1.94 -19.62
N VAL A 365 1.08 -1.43 -20.79
CA VAL A 365 1.48 -2.21 -21.98
C VAL A 365 2.98 -2.39 -21.96
N LEU A 366 3.43 -3.60 -22.25
CA LEU A 366 4.83 -4.01 -22.26
C LEU A 366 5.22 -4.42 -23.67
N ALA A 367 6.40 -4.02 -24.09
CA ALA A 367 7.04 -4.52 -25.32
C ALA A 367 8.54 -4.64 -25.09
N ALA A 368 9.18 -5.64 -25.69
CA ALA A 368 10.63 -5.74 -25.65
C ALA A 368 11.19 -6.44 -26.88
N ILE A 369 12.47 -6.16 -27.15
CA ILE A 369 13.30 -6.89 -28.08
C ILE A 369 14.46 -7.46 -27.27
N THR A 370 14.71 -8.76 -27.41
CA THR A 370 15.74 -9.45 -26.68
C THR A 370 16.66 -10.21 -27.66
N ARG A 371 17.95 -10.13 -27.38
CA ARG A 371 18.96 -10.95 -28.05
C ARG A 371 19.75 -11.69 -26.99
N GLU A 372 19.74 -13.01 -27.09
CA GLU A 372 20.42 -13.93 -26.18
C GLU A 372 21.39 -14.79 -26.97
N SER A 373 22.56 -15.05 -26.43
CA SER A 373 23.56 -15.91 -27.03
C SER A 373 24.12 -16.84 -25.97
N VAL A 374 24.21 -18.11 -26.32
CA VAL A 374 24.81 -19.17 -25.50
C VAL A 374 26.04 -19.70 -26.24
N VAL A 375 27.19 -19.68 -25.54
CA VAL A 375 28.45 -20.20 -26.05
C VAL A 375 28.94 -21.27 -25.05
N PRO A 376 28.86 -22.56 -25.42
CA PRO A 376 29.36 -23.63 -24.57
C PRO A 376 30.86 -23.62 -24.45
N ASP A 377 31.40 -24.14 -23.36
CA ASP A 377 32.82 -24.48 -23.26
C ASP A 377 33.16 -25.67 -24.19
N SER A 378 34.39 -25.75 -24.65
CA SER A 378 34.86 -26.76 -25.62
C SER A 378 34.60 -28.20 -25.17
N LEU A 379 34.80 -28.48 -23.87
CA LEU A 379 34.57 -29.82 -23.30
C LEU A 379 33.04 -30.11 -23.17
N SER A 380 32.27 -29.12 -22.87
CA SER A 380 30.83 -29.26 -22.72
C SER A 380 30.10 -29.35 -24.05
N ALA A 381 30.60 -28.69 -25.07
CA ALA A 381 30.11 -28.85 -26.43
C ALA A 381 30.16 -30.32 -26.88
N ILE A 382 31.27 -30.99 -26.57
CA ILE A 382 31.49 -32.41 -26.93
C ILE A 382 30.70 -33.34 -25.98
N ARG A 383 30.85 -33.15 -24.67
CA ARG A 383 30.30 -34.08 -23.66
C ARG A 383 28.77 -34.07 -23.56
N PHE A 384 28.17 -32.92 -23.76
CA PHE A 384 26.71 -32.73 -23.63
C PHE A 384 26.04 -32.40 -24.95
N SER A 385 26.80 -32.47 -26.07
CA SER A 385 26.28 -32.08 -27.42
C SER A 385 25.59 -30.73 -27.40
N LEU A 386 26.14 -29.77 -26.66
CA LEU A 386 25.58 -28.45 -26.48
C LEU A 386 26.13 -27.50 -27.58
N PRO A 387 25.33 -27.10 -28.58
CA PRO A 387 25.77 -26.21 -29.62
C PRO A 387 25.75 -24.75 -29.18
N SER A 388 26.58 -23.93 -29.83
CA SER A 388 26.41 -22.48 -29.75
C SER A 388 25.05 -22.07 -30.32
N SER A 389 24.36 -21.17 -29.64
CA SER A 389 23.06 -20.73 -30.08
C SER A 389 22.82 -19.24 -29.87
N GLN A 390 21.95 -18.67 -30.69
CA GLN A 390 21.52 -17.28 -30.59
C GLN A 390 20.01 -17.18 -30.77
N ILE A 391 19.32 -16.54 -29.81
CA ILE A 391 17.90 -16.27 -29.86
C ILE A 391 17.70 -14.77 -30.06
N THR A 392 16.90 -14.40 -31.05
CA THR A 392 16.39 -13.03 -31.20
C THR A 392 14.89 -13.08 -31.15
N SER A 393 14.29 -12.37 -30.19
CA SER A 393 12.85 -12.39 -29.95
C SER A 393 12.28 -10.99 -29.76
N VAL A 394 11.00 -10.85 -30.08
CA VAL A 394 10.17 -9.70 -29.72
C VAL A 394 9.09 -10.18 -28.77
N SER A 395 8.76 -9.37 -27.79
CA SER A 395 7.70 -9.68 -26.83
C SER A 395 6.70 -8.56 -26.72
N ALA A 396 5.46 -8.93 -26.42
CA ALA A 396 4.39 -8.02 -26.04
C ALA A 396 3.70 -8.55 -24.78
N GLY A 397 3.16 -7.64 -23.98
CA GLY A 397 2.52 -8.04 -22.73
C GLY A 397 1.66 -6.94 -22.13
N LEU A 398 0.94 -7.34 -21.10
CA LEU A 398 0.07 -6.48 -20.32
C LEU A 398 0.36 -6.70 -18.84
N ARG A 399 0.33 -5.61 -18.07
CA ARG A 399 0.40 -5.62 -16.61
C ARG A 399 -0.77 -4.85 -16.04
N PHE A 400 -1.39 -5.40 -15.03
CA PHE A 400 -2.38 -4.73 -14.19
C PHE A 400 -1.95 -4.80 -12.74
N ASP A 401 -1.94 -3.66 -12.04
CA ASP A 401 -1.57 -3.59 -10.62
C ASP A 401 -2.54 -2.68 -9.86
N SER A 402 -3.31 -3.29 -8.96
CA SER A 402 -4.27 -2.60 -8.09
C SER A 402 -3.92 -2.73 -6.61
N ARG A 403 -2.70 -3.17 -6.29
CA ARG A 403 -2.23 -3.30 -4.91
C ARG A 403 -2.13 -1.93 -4.25
N ASP A 404 -2.52 -1.85 -2.98
CA ASP A 404 -2.56 -0.62 -2.20
C ASP A 404 -1.18 -0.18 -1.66
N ASP A 405 -0.21 -1.09 -1.55
CA ASP A 405 1.18 -0.79 -1.15
C ASP A 405 2.14 -1.72 -1.92
N LEU A 406 3.39 -1.24 -2.14
CA LEU A 406 4.41 -2.02 -2.85
C LEU A 406 5.15 -3.00 -1.93
N PHE A 407 5.28 -2.69 -0.64
CA PHE A 407 6.07 -3.46 0.31
C PHE A 407 5.24 -4.50 1.07
N ASN A 408 4.16 -4.06 1.72
CA ASN A 408 3.24 -4.90 2.45
C ASN A 408 1.79 -4.66 2.00
N PRO A 409 1.45 -5.04 0.75
CA PRO A 409 0.11 -4.86 0.25
C PRO A 409 -0.90 -5.68 1.04
N ARG A 410 -2.05 -5.07 1.33
CA ARG A 410 -3.15 -5.65 2.09
C ARG A 410 -4.29 -6.13 1.22
N ARG A 411 -4.53 -5.44 0.12
CA ARG A 411 -5.62 -5.70 -0.82
C ARG A 411 -5.21 -5.40 -2.24
N GLY A 412 -5.99 -5.94 -3.15
CA GLY A 412 -5.79 -5.74 -4.58
C GLY A 412 -5.21 -6.98 -5.25
N PHE A 413 -4.96 -6.86 -6.53
CA PHE A 413 -4.33 -7.92 -7.29
C PHE A 413 -3.31 -7.36 -8.28
N PHE A 414 -2.35 -8.19 -8.60
CA PHE A 414 -1.34 -7.98 -9.62
C PHE A 414 -1.51 -9.07 -10.68
N TYR A 415 -1.46 -8.67 -11.93
CA TYR A 415 -1.46 -9.56 -13.08
C TYR A 415 -0.44 -9.06 -14.09
N SER A 416 0.39 -9.96 -14.61
CA SER A 416 1.30 -9.65 -15.70
C SER A 416 1.42 -10.84 -16.62
N THR A 417 1.28 -10.62 -17.91
CA THR A 417 1.52 -11.64 -18.93
C THR A 417 2.35 -11.07 -20.04
N THR A 418 3.29 -11.88 -20.54
CA THR A 418 4.08 -11.54 -21.73
C THR A 418 4.18 -12.76 -22.65
N VAL A 419 4.15 -12.52 -23.93
CA VAL A 419 4.38 -13.51 -24.97
C VAL A 419 5.55 -13.02 -25.79
N ALA A 420 6.62 -13.80 -25.81
CA ALA A 420 7.78 -13.58 -26.66
C ALA A 420 7.76 -14.59 -27.81
N THR A 421 8.08 -14.13 -29.00
CA THR A 421 8.27 -14.96 -30.19
C THR A 421 9.52 -14.55 -30.92
N GLY A 422 10.24 -15.51 -31.45
CA GLY A 422 11.52 -15.23 -32.09
C GLY A 422 12.06 -16.42 -32.87
N ARG A 423 13.31 -16.28 -33.23
CA ARG A 423 14.09 -17.33 -33.91
C ARG A 423 15.34 -17.65 -33.09
N LYS A 424 15.55 -18.93 -32.92
CA LYS A 424 16.78 -19.51 -32.37
C LYS A 424 17.62 -20.02 -33.54
N ARG A 425 18.83 -19.53 -33.66
CA ARG A 425 19.85 -20.03 -34.57
C ARG A 425 20.81 -20.89 -33.79
N VAL A 426 21.01 -22.11 -34.22
CA VAL A 426 21.90 -23.09 -33.65
C VAL A 426 23.06 -23.31 -34.61
N GLU A 427 24.28 -23.19 -34.13
CA GLU A 427 25.50 -23.39 -34.94
C GLU A 427 25.96 -24.84 -34.82
N GLY A 428 25.88 -25.61 -35.90
CA GLY A 428 26.47 -26.92 -36.05
C GLY A 428 27.83 -26.82 -36.74
N ASP A 429 28.55 -27.96 -36.83
CA ASP A 429 29.92 -28.02 -37.36
C ASP A 429 30.06 -27.51 -38.79
N SER A 430 29.05 -27.63 -39.64
CA SER A 430 29.10 -27.22 -41.04
C SER A 430 27.91 -26.38 -41.49
N THR A 431 26.84 -26.35 -40.74
CA THR A 431 25.59 -25.67 -41.10
C THR A 431 24.96 -25.00 -39.87
N SER A 432 24.25 -23.91 -40.08
CA SER A 432 23.45 -23.32 -39.03
C SER A 432 21.96 -23.55 -39.29
N GLU A 433 21.25 -24.03 -38.29
CA GLU A 433 19.82 -24.26 -38.35
C GLU A 433 19.06 -23.17 -37.60
N SER A 434 17.84 -22.89 -38.04
CA SER A 434 17.00 -21.87 -37.42
C SER A 434 15.65 -22.46 -37.03
N PHE A 435 15.31 -22.29 -35.76
CA PHE A 435 14.08 -22.83 -35.17
C PHE A 435 13.19 -21.68 -34.67
N SER A 436 11.89 -21.94 -34.59
CA SER A 436 10.99 -21.04 -33.89
C SER A 436 11.20 -21.14 -32.38
N HIS A 437 11.17 -20.03 -31.70
CA HIS A 437 11.24 -19.97 -30.22
C HIS A 437 10.11 -19.11 -29.68
N LYS A 438 9.35 -19.64 -28.71
CA LYS A 438 8.26 -18.93 -28.04
C LYS A 438 8.40 -19.10 -26.55
N LEU A 439 8.20 -18.01 -25.80
CA LEU A 439 8.18 -18.00 -24.33
C LEU A 439 6.90 -17.27 -23.89
N VAL A 440 6.11 -17.93 -23.07
CA VAL A 440 4.93 -17.35 -22.41
C VAL A 440 5.22 -17.23 -20.93
N THR A 441 4.97 -16.07 -20.36
CA THR A 441 5.06 -15.84 -18.92
C THR A 441 3.74 -15.32 -18.39
N LEU A 442 3.36 -15.80 -17.21
CA LEU A 442 2.18 -15.40 -16.48
C LEU A 442 2.53 -15.23 -15.00
N ASP A 443 2.20 -14.09 -14.44
CA ASP A 443 2.30 -13.82 -13.01
C ASP A 443 0.97 -13.27 -12.51
N PHE A 444 0.46 -13.84 -11.43
CA PHE A 444 -0.76 -13.41 -10.78
C PHE A 444 -0.55 -13.40 -9.27
N GLN A 445 -1.04 -12.38 -8.59
CA GLN A 445 -1.09 -12.32 -7.13
C GLN A 445 -2.39 -11.68 -6.69
N TRP A 446 -3.07 -12.30 -5.76
CA TRP A 446 -4.28 -11.78 -5.13
C TRP A 446 -4.08 -11.66 -3.63
N LEU A 447 -4.43 -10.49 -3.10
CA LEU A 447 -4.32 -10.15 -1.68
C LEU A 447 -5.71 -9.95 -1.11
N VAL A 448 -6.06 -10.82 -0.19
CA VAL A 448 -7.36 -10.86 0.47
C VAL A 448 -7.18 -10.40 1.91
N PRO A 449 -7.68 -9.21 2.27
CA PRO A 449 -7.66 -8.77 3.66
C PRO A 449 -8.58 -9.68 4.49
N THR A 450 -8.07 -10.12 5.63
CA THR A 450 -8.83 -10.85 6.64
C THR A 450 -9.08 -9.90 7.82
N LYS A 451 -8.98 -10.38 9.07
CA LYS A 451 -9.02 -9.48 10.23
C LYS A 451 -7.71 -8.70 10.32
N TRP A 452 -7.80 -7.38 10.57
CA TRP A 452 -6.61 -6.56 10.77
C TRP A 452 -5.73 -7.08 11.91
N PRO A 453 -4.43 -7.23 11.76
CA PRO A 453 -3.56 -6.88 10.62
C PRO A 453 -3.18 -8.07 9.70
N GLN A 454 -4.10 -8.97 9.42
CA GLN A 454 -3.84 -10.22 8.70
C GLN A 454 -4.22 -10.11 7.22
N VAL A 455 -3.48 -10.81 6.34
CA VAL A 455 -3.70 -10.86 4.90
C VAL A 455 -3.40 -12.26 4.37
N LEU A 456 -4.29 -12.79 3.54
CA LEU A 456 -4.01 -13.97 2.74
C LEU A 456 -3.48 -13.52 1.37
N SER A 457 -2.27 -13.98 1.02
CA SER A 457 -1.65 -13.73 -0.28
C SER A 457 -1.63 -15.02 -1.08
N LEU A 458 -2.23 -14.98 -2.25
CA LEU A 458 -2.28 -16.09 -3.21
C LEU A 458 -1.52 -15.64 -4.45
N ALA A 459 -0.37 -16.26 -4.74
CA ALA A 459 0.39 -15.98 -5.94
C ALA A 459 0.46 -17.22 -6.82
N PHE A 460 0.39 -17.02 -8.14
CA PHE A 460 0.53 -18.04 -9.15
C PHE A 460 1.44 -17.53 -10.26
N HIS A 461 2.34 -18.40 -10.70
CA HIS A 461 3.33 -18.13 -11.74
C HIS A 461 3.35 -19.25 -12.75
N GLY A 462 3.34 -18.92 -14.03
CA GLY A 462 3.42 -19.88 -15.12
C GLY A 462 4.46 -19.46 -16.14
N ARG A 463 5.24 -20.40 -16.60
CA ARG A 463 6.24 -20.19 -17.65
C ARG A 463 6.17 -21.38 -18.61
N GLN A 464 6.19 -21.08 -19.90
CA GLN A 464 6.24 -22.10 -20.94
C GLN A 464 7.17 -21.67 -22.07
N VAL A 465 8.15 -22.50 -22.35
CA VAL A 465 8.98 -22.39 -23.55
C VAL A 465 8.55 -23.43 -24.59
N THR A 466 8.56 -23.05 -25.83
CA THR A 466 8.28 -23.94 -26.97
C THR A 466 9.32 -23.64 -28.05
N SER A 467 10.04 -24.65 -28.47
CA SER A 467 11.01 -24.58 -29.58
C SER A 467 10.56 -25.42 -30.76
N GLY A 468 10.98 -25.02 -31.96
CA GLY A 468 10.86 -25.87 -33.14
C GLY A 468 11.95 -26.94 -33.24
N GLU A 469 12.91 -26.96 -32.29
CA GLU A 469 13.92 -28.00 -32.16
C GLU A 469 13.27 -29.34 -31.81
N PRO A 470 13.92 -30.48 -32.14
CA PRO A 470 13.42 -31.81 -31.71
C PRO A 470 13.24 -31.91 -30.21
N GLU A 471 14.12 -31.25 -29.43
CA GLU A 471 14.06 -31.10 -27.97
C GLU A 471 14.35 -29.67 -27.57
N VAL A 472 13.70 -29.18 -26.51
CA VAL A 472 14.06 -27.91 -25.91
C VAL A 472 15.42 -28.02 -25.24
N SER A 473 16.39 -27.26 -25.74
CA SER A 473 17.75 -27.26 -25.19
C SER A 473 17.72 -27.03 -23.68
N ILE A 474 18.63 -27.67 -22.96
CA ILE A 474 18.80 -27.51 -21.51
C ILE A 474 19.03 -26.06 -21.10
N THR A 475 19.60 -25.24 -21.99
CA THR A 475 19.83 -23.82 -21.78
C THR A 475 18.55 -22.99 -21.85
N ASP A 476 17.56 -23.44 -22.62
CA ASP A 476 16.30 -22.77 -22.81
C ASP A 476 15.24 -23.20 -21.80
N GLN A 477 15.46 -24.35 -21.11
CA GLN A 477 14.55 -24.82 -20.07
C GLN A 477 14.47 -23.85 -18.91
N ILE A 478 13.26 -23.62 -18.43
CA ILE A 478 12.96 -22.71 -17.32
C ILE A 478 13.39 -23.38 -16.01
N ARG A 479 14.21 -22.68 -15.25
CA ARG A 479 14.70 -23.12 -13.95
C ARG A 479 13.85 -22.53 -12.84
N PHE A 480 13.61 -23.29 -11.79
CA PHE A 480 12.91 -22.84 -10.60
C PHE A 480 13.31 -23.71 -9.39
N GLY A 481 12.98 -23.25 -8.20
CA GLY A 481 13.43 -23.71 -6.90
C GLY A 481 14.15 -22.56 -6.17
N GLY A 482 14.13 -22.57 -4.86
CA GLY A 482 14.81 -21.58 -4.03
C GLY A 482 13.90 -20.45 -3.52
N ALA A 483 14.53 -19.41 -2.98
CA ALA A 483 13.90 -18.36 -2.18
C ALA A 483 12.77 -17.59 -2.88
N THR A 484 12.85 -17.42 -4.20
CA THR A 484 11.95 -16.58 -4.97
C THR A 484 10.85 -17.36 -5.71
N THR A 485 10.96 -18.70 -5.77
CA THR A 485 10.04 -19.54 -6.53
C THR A 485 9.40 -20.64 -5.67
N LEU A 486 10.17 -21.66 -5.30
CA LEU A 486 9.72 -22.80 -4.51
C LEU A 486 10.65 -22.96 -3.30
N ARG A 487 10.29 -22.35 -2.17
CA ARG A 487 11.07 -22.38 -0.93
C ARG A 487 11.17 -23.79 -0.36
N GLY A 488 12.20 -24.08 0.43
CA GLY A 488 12.47 -25.43 0.92
C GLY A 488 13.27 -26.30 -0.04
N TYR A 489 13.57 -25.80 -1.24
CA TYR A 489 14.46 -26.42 -2.21
C TYR A 489 15.68 -25.55 -2.50
N ARG A 490 16.72 -26.11 -3.12
CA ARG A 490 17.90 -25.34 -3.52
C ARG A 490 17.55 -24.40 -4.68
N GLU A 491 18.34 -23.35 -4.83
CA GLU A 491 18.22 -22.44 -5.97
C GLU A 491 18.37 -23.21 -7.29
N GLU A 492 17.41 -22.97 -8.22
CA GLU A 492 17.37 -23.58 -9.55
C GLU A 492 17.42 -25.13 -9.57
N GLN A 493 16.91 -25.75 -8.51
CA GLN A 493 16.98 -27.24 -8.37
C GLN A 493 16.22 -27.96 -9.47
N PHE A 494 15.16 -27.38 -9.98
CA PHE A 494 14.29 -27.97 -11.00
C PHE A 494 14.33 -27.18 -12.29
N ARG A 495 14.05 -27.85 -13.39
CA ARG A 495 13.94 -27.23 -14.72
C ARG A 495 12.88 -27.94 -15.55
N GLY A 496 12.27 -27.20 -16.49
CA GLY A 496 11.27 -27.76 -17.42
C GLY A 496 10.94 -26.81 -18.56
N GLU A 497 10.27 -27.36 -19.56
CA GLU A 497 9.70 -26.61 -20.69
C GLU A 497 8.40 -25.91 -20.27
N ARG A 498 7.66 -26.51 -19.35
CA ARG A 498 6.47 -25.97 -18.72
C ARG A 498 6.68 -26.02 -17.23
N VAL A 499 6.60 -24.87 -16.62
CA VAL A 499 6.81 -24.72 -15.19
C VAL A 499 5.72 -23.83 -14.63
N ALA A 500 5.12 -24.27 -13.53
CA ALA A 500 4.19 -23.45 -12.78
C ALA A 500 4.48 -23.56 -11.30
N TRP A 501 4.30 -22.46 -10.56
CA TRP A 501 4.38 -22.50 -9.11
C TRP A 501 3.37 -21.55 -8.48
N SER A 502 2.97 -21.88 -7.26
CA SER A 502 2.05 -21.10 -6.46
C SER A 502 2.63 -20.89 -5.07
N ASN A 503 2.57 -19.66 -4.58
CA ASN A 503 2.98 -19.28 -3.23
C ASN A 503 1.75 -18.78 -2.48
N ILE A 504 1.35 -19.56 -1.46
CA ILE A 504 0.23 -19.24 -0.58
C ILE A 504 0.82 -18.78 0.75
N GLU A 505 0.53 -17.54 1.17
CA GLU A 505 1.06 -17.00 2.41
C GLU A 505 -0.05 -16.42 3.29
N TYR A 506 -0.05 -16.83 4.55
CA TYR A 506 -0.84 -16.18 5.58
C TYR A 506 0.06 -15.19 6.34
N ARG A 507 -0.15 -13.92 6.07
CA ARG A 507 0.70 -12.81 6.52
C ARG A 507 0.11 -12.11 7.73
N TYR A 508 0.94 -11.83 8.72
CA TYR A 508 0.66 -10.92 9.83
C TYR A 508 1.52 -9.67 9.65
N LEU A 509 0.88 -8.53 9.39
CA LEU A 509 1.56 -7.27 9.11
C LEU A 509 1.89 -6.58 10.43
N LEU A 510 3.17 -6.34 10.70
CA LEU A 510 3.67 -5.68 11.90
C LEU A 510 3.83 -4.17 11.69
N SER A 511 4.29 -3.77 10.50
CA SER A 511 4.43 -2.39 10.06
C SER A 511 4.31 -2.30 8.53
N ARG A 512 4.51 -1.11 7.96
CA ARG A 512 4.56 -0.95 6.49
C ARG A 512 5.67 -1.79 5.84
N TYR A 513 6.75 -2.09 6.56
CA TYR A 513 7.90 -2.82 6.03
C TYR A 513 8.16 -4.15 6.72
N SER A 514 7.43 -4.44 7.82
CA SER A 514 7.65 -5.65 8.62
C SER A 514 6.44 -6.56 8.60
N ARG A 515 6.67 -7.87 8.43
CA ARG A 515 5.65 -8.91 8.49
C ARG A 515 6.24 -10.25 8.91
N ALA A 516 5.42 -11.08 9.52
CA ALA A 516 5.68 -12.51 9.69
C ALA A 516 4.64 -13.29 8.89
N PHE A 517 4.97 -14.48 8.42
CA PHE A 517 4.04 -15.26 7.61
C PHE A 517 4.34 -16.76 7.69
N LEU A 518 3.28 -17.54 7.52
CA LEU A 518 3.36 -18.95 7.18
C LEU A 518 3.18 -19.09 5.68
N PHE A 519 3.85 -20.06 5.08
CA PHE A 519 3.71 -20.30 3.65
C PHE A 519 3.53 -21.77 3.29
N PHE A 520 2.87 -21.99 2.18
CA PHE A 520 2.75 -23.26 1.50
C PHE A 520 2.98 -23.00 0.01
N ASP A 521 4.00 -23.65 -0.56
CA ASP A 521 4.35 -23.51 -1.96
C ASP A 521 4.12 -24.84 -2.69
N VAL A 522 3.65 -24.74 -3.94
CA VAL A 522 3.43 -25.88 -4.85
C VAL A 522 4.12 -25.57 -6.18
N GLY A 523 4.94 -26.44 -6.65
CA GLY A 523 5.63 -26.33 -7.94
C GLY A 523 5.30 -27.50 -8.86
N TYR A 524 5.14 -27.22 -10.14
CA TYR A 524 4.94 -28.19 -11.21
C TYR A 524 5.97 -27.98 -12.30
N TYR A 525 6.48 -29.06 -12.86
CA TYR A 525 7.31 -28.99 -14.06
C TYR A 525 7.08 -30.18 -14.97
N PHE A 526 7.25 -29.90 -16.26
CA PHE A 526 7.24 -30.88 -17.33
C PHE A 526 8.44 -30.61 -18.25
N ARG A 527 9.13 -31.69 -18.65
CA ARG A 527 10.17 -31.69 -19.69
C ARG A 527 10.16 -33.00 -20.45
N ALA A 528 10.50 -32.93 -21.73
CA ALA A 528 10.73 -34.10 -22.55
C ALA A 528 12.23 -34.26 -22.80
N GLU A 529 12.76 -35.47 -22.61
CA GLU A 529 14.18 -35.80 -22.83
C GLU A 529 14.28 -36.94 -23.85
N ALA A 530 15.27 -36.89 -24.76
CA ALA A 530 15.58 -38.03 -25.64
C ALA A 530 16.08 -39.20 -24.81
N ALA A 531 15.56 -40.35 -25.08
CA ALA A 531 16.08 -41.57 -24.47
C ALA A 531 17.28 -42.07 -25.32
N ASN A 532 18.47 -42.05 -24.74
CA ASN A 532 19.69 -42.49 -25.43
C ASN A 532 19.64 -43.95 -25.94
N GLU A 533 18.69 -44.77 -25.48
CA GLU A 533 18.53 -46.19 -25.81
C GLU A 533 17.31 -46.52 -26.66
N LEU A 534 16.46 -45.49 -26.98
CA LEU A 534 15.25 -45.68 -27.75
C LEU A 534 15.37 -45.04 -29.14
N PRO A 535 14.58 -45.48 -30.15
CA PRO A 535 14.53 -44.77 -31.43
C PRO A 535 14.29 -43.29 -31.25
N SER A 536 14.94 -42.45 -32.05
CA SER A 536 14.90 -40.96 -31.98
C SER A 536 13.51 -40.32 -32.01
N SER A 537 12.45 -41.11 -32.21
CA SER A 537 11.03 -40.71 -32.14
C SER A 537 10.43 -40.85 -30.74
N MET A 538 11.06 -41.59 -29.81
CA MET A 538 10.56 -41.79 -28.45
C MET A 538 11.24 -40.81 -27.48
N LYS A 539 10.43 -40.03 -26.77
CA LYS A 539 10.85 -39.12 -25.71
C LYS A 539 10.42 -39.64 -24.35
N ILE A 540 11.25 -39.45 -23.35
CA ILE A 540 10.87 -39.69 -21.96
C ILE A 540 10.25 -38.42 -21.43
N GLU A 541 8.98 -38.47 -21.07
CA GLU A 541 8.31 -37.33 -20.42
C GLU A 541 8.53 -37.40 -18.91
N ILE A 542 9.10 -36.33 -18.36
CA ILE A 542 9.31 -36.18 -16.92
C ILE A 542 8.36 -35.12 -16.44
N GLU A 543 7.42 -35.54 -15.62
CA GLU A 543 6.43 -34.66 -15.00
C GLU A 543 6.46 -34.84 -13.48
N SER A 544 6.45 -33.76 -12.72
CA SER A 544 6.45 -33.84 -11.27
C SER A 544 5.81 -32.62 -10.62
N VAL A 545 5.14 -32.86 -9.52
CA VAL A 545 4.67 -31.86 -8.59
C VAL A 545 5.54 -31.89 -7.35
N LYS A 546 5.93 -30.73 -6.85
CA LYS A 546 6.73 -30.55 -5.63
C LYS A 546 6.00 -29.62 -4.68
N THR A 547 6.01 -29.95 -3.39
CA THR A 547 5.39 -29.14 -2.36
C THR A 547 6.40 -28.76 -1.30
N SER A 548 6.19 -27.62 -0.69
CA SER A 548 6.97 -27.16 0.47
C SER A 548 6.12 -26.27 1.37
N TYR A 549 6.53 -26.16 2.62
CA TYR A 549 5.88 -25.31 3.61
C TYR A 549 6.92 -24.76 4.59
N GLY A 550 6.54 -23.70 5.28
CA GLY A 550 7.46 -23.09 6.21
C GLY A 550 6.96 -21.80 6.81
N LEU A 551 7.89 -21.09 7.41
CA LEU A 551 7.64 -19.80 8.03
C LEU A 551 8.67 -18.78 7.54
N GLY A 552 8.27 -17.52 7.54
CA GLY A 552 9.15 -16.44 7.14
C GLY A 552 8.87 -15.15 7.89
N ALA A 553 9.87 -14.29 7.92
CA ALA A 553 9.77 -12.96 8.48
C ALA A 553 10.48 -11.94 7.58
N ARG A 554 9.95 -10.73 7.55
CA ARG A 554 10.59 -9.53 7.00
C ARG A 554 10.52 -8.49 8.08
N LEU A 555 11.66 -8.00 8.54
CA LEU A 555 11.77 -7.08 9.66
C LEU A 555 12.56 -5.85 9.26
N GLU A 556 11.94 -4.68 9.45
CA GLU A 556 12.62 -3.41 9.30
C GLU A 556 13.62 -3.22 10.45
N THR A 557 14.88 -3.00 10.10
CA THR A 557 15.96 -2.74 11.06
C THR A 557 16.70 -1.46 10.67
N PRO A 558 17.55 -0.90 11.53
CA PRO A 558 18.40 0.23 11.15
C PRO A 558 19.33 -0.06 9.96
N LEU A 559 19.61 -1.33 9.70
CA LEU A 559 20.44 -1.77 8.57
C LEU A 559 19.61 -2.03 7.28
N GLY A 560 18.30 -1.89 7.34
CA GLY A 560 17.38 -2.20 6.25
C GLY A 560 16.38 -3.30 6.61
N ILE A 561 15.70 -3.85 5.60
CA ILE A 561 14.74 -4.94 5.79
C ILE A 561 15.47 -6.27 5.74
N VAL A 562 15.52 -6.96 6.87
CA VAL A 562 16.07 -8.32 6.97
C VAL A 562 14.94 -9.31 6.70
N GLY A 563 15.16 -10.21 5.76
CA GLY A 563 14.27 -11.32 5.45
C GLY A 563 14.89 -12.65 5.84
N VAL A 564 14.12 -13.52 6.50
CA VAL A 564 14.51 -14.89 6.81
C VAL A 564 13.33 -15.80 6.52
N ASP A 565 13.55 -16.83 5.71
CA ASP A 565 12.59 -17.88 5.42
C ASP A 565 13.19 -19.23 5.78
N TYR A 566 12.42 -20.04 6.49
CA TYR A 566 12.73 -21.43 6.77
C TYR A 566 11.71 -22.32 6.06
N GLY A 567 12.17 -23.08 5.08
CA GLY A 567 11.34 -23.92 4.23
C GLY A 567 11.72 -25.39 4.29
N LEU A 568 10.70 -26.25 4.33
CA LEU A 568 10.79 -27.69 4.30
C LEU A 568 10.24 -28.16 2.95
N GLY A 569 11.08 -28.82 2.15
CA GLY A 569 10.67 -29.51 0.94
C GLY A 569 10.13 -30.90 1.22
N GLU A 570 9.67 -31.58 0.18
CA GLU A 570 9.16 -32.95 0.25
C GLU A 570 10.25 -33.90 0.78
N GLY A 571 9.95 -34.62 1.85
CA GLY A 571 10.88 -35.56 2.50
C GLY A 571 11.86 -34.93 3.49
N ASP A 572 11.84 -33.63 3.68
CA ASP A 572 12.70 -32.99 4.69
C ASP A 572 12.16 -33.23 6.12
N GLY A 573 13.05 -33.59 7.04
CA GLY A 573 12.75 -33.55 8.46
C GLY A 573 12.79 -32.11 9.00
N LEU A 574 12.19 -31.87 10.17
CA LEU A 574 12.06 -30.54 10.77
C LEU A 574 13.39 -29.77 10.93
N PHE A 575 14.52 -30.45 10.97
CA PHE A 575 15.85 -29.83 11.13
C PHE A 575 16.66 -29.81 9.81
N ASN A 576 16.12 -30.33 8.70
CA ASN A 576 16.80 -30.40 7.41
C ASN A 576 16.27 -29.34 6.42
N GLY A 577 15.48 -28.39 6.91
CA GLY A 577 14.94 -27.29 6.12
C GLY A 577 16.02 -26.37 5.57
N LYS A 578 15.66 -25.63 4.52
CA LYS A 578 16.53 -24.63 3.90
C LYS A 578 16.23 -23.27 4.49
N VAL A 579 17.28 -22.56 4.88
CA VAL A 579 17.22 -21.20 5.37
C VAL A 579 17.61 -20.26 4.24
N HIS A 580 16.72 -19.33 3.92
CA HIS A 580 17.01 -18.25 2.97
C HIS A 580 17.07 -16.93 3.73
N VAL A 581 18.16 -16.20 3.59
CA VAL A 581 18.36 -14.90 4.24
C VAL A 581 18.49 -13.83 3.18
N SER A 582 17.81 -12.70 3.37
CA SER A 582 17.91 -11.54 2.50
C SER A 582 18.05 -10.26 3.33
N LEU A 583 18.79 -9.29 2.82
CA LEU A 583 18.93 -7.96 3.40
C LEU A 583 18.70 -6.91 2.31
N VAL A 584 17.76 -6.02 2.53
CA VAL A 584 17.49 -4.86 1.67
C VAL A 584 17.78 -3.59 2.48
N ASN A 585 18.83 -2.87 2.12
CA ASN A 585 19.18 -1.60 2.75
C ASN A 585 18.98 -0.44 1.76
N SER A 586 18.36 0.66 2.20
CA SER A 586 18.22 1.90 1.43
C SER A 586 19.15 2.98 2.00
N PHE A 587 19.98 3.61 1.17
CA PHE A 587 20.98 4.61 1.54
C PHE A 587 20.91 5.89 0.69
#